data_a9b4eb7ba592438567c743e299a06ca5
#
_entry.id   a9b4eb7ba592438567c743e299a06ca5
#
_cell.length_a   1.000
_cell.length_b   1.000
_cell.length_c   1.000
_cell.angle_alpha   90.00
_cell.angle_beta   90.00
_cell.angle_gamma   90.00
#
_symmetry.space_group_name_H-M   'P 1'
#
loop_
_entity.id
_entity.type
_entity.pdbx_description
1 polymer ?
#
loop_
_entity_poly.entity_id
_entity_poly.type
_entity_poly.pdbx_seq_one_letter_code
_entity_poly.pdbx_strand_id
1 'polypeptide(L)'
;VYFYSQAISTSEAKTEAKYTTDLISGYNITYPVVMDYEYAWEDGGLSGRLYNAHLSKSAATHVIKAFCAAVESKGYVGMIYASKTVITDDMNASSIAQSYPIWNAQYNDTDTLTVKHSYWQYSDVGKVSGISNATDMNFRYVKSPAAPSSLTQSACTDSTITLTWTKIPEVYAYQIVRYDSSEDKYVSVGIAKGAGTTTFTDKNLQDGKKYTYKVRGYYKLSSGAIYGTYSAECTGITIADTI
;
A
#
# COMPACT_ATOMS: atom_id res chain seq x y z
N VAL A 1 -9.56 1.62 11.80
CA VAL A 1 -10.82 1.28 12.51
C VAL A 1 -11.19 -0.14 12.15
N TYR A 2 -11.67 -0.93 13.13
CA TYR A 2 -12.20 -2.26 12.89
C TYR A 2 -13.54 -2.45 13.62
N PHE A 3 -14.35 -3.35 13.10
CA PHE A 3 -15.64 -3.74 13.65
C PHE A 3 -15.69 -5.26 13.81
N TYR A 4 -15.83 -5.73 15.04
CA TYR A 4 -15.99 -7.15 15.34
C TYR A 4 -17.35 -7.64 14.83
N SER A 5 -17.33 -8.37 13.73
CA SER A 5 -18.54 -8.74 12.98
C SER A 5 -19.08 -10.09 13.40
N GLN A 6 -20.38 -10.15 13.60
CA GLN A 6 -21.14 -11.39 13.77
C GLN A 6 -22.24 -11.55 12.71
N ALA A 7 -22.07 -10.85 11.55
CA ALA A 7 -23.01 -10.93 10.45
C ALA A 7 -23.00 -12.30 9.79
N ILE A 8 -24.18 -12.90 9.63
CA ILE A 8 -24.39 -14.17 8.94
C ILE A 8 -25.16 -14.02 7.61
N SER A 9 -25.48 -12.78 7.25
CA SER A 9 -26.11 -12.45 5.97
C SER A 9 -25.53 -11.17 5.38
N THR A 10 -25.68 -10.98 4.07
CA THR A 10 -25.24 -9.76 3.37
C THR A 10 -26.01 -8.51 3.84
N SER A 11 -27.26 -8.67 4.29
CA SER A 11 -28.05 -7.58 4.85
C SER A 11 -27.49 -7.09 6.18
N GLU A 12 -27.13 -8.01 7.06
CA GLU A 12 -26.52 -7.70 8.35
C GLU A 12 -25.16 -7.04 8.17
N ALA A 13 -24.30 -7.61 7.30
CA ALA A 13 -22.99 -7.04 6.99
C ALA A 13 -23.07 -5.58 6.49
N LYS A 14 -24.06 -5.26 5.65
CA LYS A 14 -24.34 -3.87 5.24
C LYS A 14 -24.79 -2.98 6.39
N THR A 15 -25.57 -3.52 7.33
CA THR A 15 -26.03 -2.79 8.52
C THR A 15 -24.85 -2.49 9.45
N GLU A 16 -23.97 -3.46 9.69
CA GLU A 16 -22.76 -3.28 10.49
C GLU A 16 -21.81 -2.26 9.83
N ALA A 17 -21.59 -2.36 8.51
CA ALA A 17 -20.80 -1.39 7.75
C ALA A 17 -21.38 0.04 7.83
N LYS A 18 -22.71 0.18 7.71
CA LYS A 18 -23.37 1.48 7.86
C LYS A 18 -23.17 2.03 9.27
N TYR A 19 -23.38 1.23 10.29
CA TYR A 19 -23.19 1.63 11.68
C TYR A 19 -21.74 2.10 11.90
N THR A 20 -20.75 1.34 11.45
CA THR A 20 -19.34 1.67 11.57
C THR A 20 -19.01 2.99 10.86
N THR A 21 -19.47 3.15 9.61
CA THR A 21 -19.18 4.35 8.82
C THR A 21 -19.91 5.61 9.33
N ASP A 22 -21.09 5.47 9.91
CA ASP A 22 -21.80 6.58 10.55
C ASP A 22 -21.02 7.07 11.80
N LEU A 23 -20.53 6.16 12.64
CA LEU A 23 -19.72 6.51 13.82
C LEU A 23 -18.45 7.27 13.50
N ILE A 24 -17.79 6.95 12.38
CA ILE A 24 -16.52 7.56 11.99
C ILE A 24 -16.64 8.74 11.02
N SER A 25 -17.86 9.13 10.65
CA SER A 25 -18.11 10.13 9.60
C SER A 25 -17.51 11.51 9.88
N GLY A 26 -17.25 11.84 11.15
CA GLY A 26 -16.62 13.11 11.57
C GLY A 26 -15.09 13.07 11.70
N TYR A 27 -14.47 11.94 11.39
CA TYR A 27 -13.04 11.72 11.61
C TYR A 27 -12.25 11.58 10.31
N ASN A 28 -11.01 12.04 10.31
CA ASN A 28 -10.08 11.83 9.18
C ASN A 28 -9.49 10.41 9.25
N ILE A 29 -10.16 9.45 8.64
CA ILE A 29 -9.74 8.06 8.58
C ILE A 29 -8.88 7.84 7.33
N THR A 30 -7.59 7.55 7.53
CA THR A 30 -6.59 7.37 6.45
C THR A 30 -6.23 5.90 6.21
N TYR A 31 -6.61 5.00 7.10
CA TYR A 31 -6.44 3.55 7.00
C TYR A 31 -7.78 2.87 6.69
N PRO A 32 -7.76 1.62 6.20
CA PRO A 32 -8.99 0.89 5.92
C PRO A 32 -9.93 0.77 7.12
N VAL A 33 -11.22 0.63 6.83
CA VAL A 33 -12.24 0.17 7.76
C VAL A 33 -12.32 -1.34 7.64
N VAL A 34 -12.06 -2.04 8.72
CA VAL A 34 -11.82 -3.47 8.74
C VAL A 34 -13.03 -4.22 9.28
N MET A 35 -13.52 -5.21 8.53
CA MET A 35 -14.40 -6.24 9.07
C MET A 35 -13.53 -7.24 9.81
N ASP A 36 -13.63 -7.28 11.12
CA ASP A 36 -12.99 -8.26 11.97
C ASP A 36 -13.88 -9.51 12.00
N TYR A 37 -13.50 -10.50 11.15
CA TYR A 37 -14.28 -11.71 10.90
C TYR A 37 -13.64 -12.89 11.59
N GLU A 38 -14.01 -13.10 12.85
CA GLU A 38 -13.49 -14.19 13.68
C GLU A 38 -14.55 -14.81 14.56
N TYR A 39 -14.31 -16.04 14.94
CA TYR A 39 -15.18 -16.78 15.87
C TYR A 39 -14.86 -16.36 17.29
N ALA A 40 -15.89 -16.24 18.14
CA ALA A 40 -15.69 -16.07 19.56
C ALA A 40 -15.05 -17.32 20.17
N TRP A 41 -14.38 -17.16 21.29
CA TRP A 41 -13.79 -18.23 22.05
C TRP A 41 -14.36 -18.20 23.47
N GLU A 42 -15.10 -19.22 23.86
CA GLU A 42 -15.74 -19.33 25.17
C GLU A 42 -15.62 -20.75 25.68
N ASP A 43 -15.42 -20.92 26.99
CA ASP A 43 -15.37 -22.22 27.67
C ASP A 43 -14.40 -23.24 27.03
N GLY A 44 -13.28 -22.74 26.46
CA GLY A 44 -12.25 -23.60 25.85
C GLY A 44 -12.57 -24.07 24.44
N GLY A 45 -13.54 -23.46 23.74
CA GLY A 45 -13.91 -23.82 22.39
C GLY A 45 -14.38 -22.60 21.52
N LEU A 46 -14.46 -22.84 20.21
CA LEU A 46 -15.04 -21.87 19.29
C LEU A 46 -16.54 -21.75 19.54
N SER A 47 -17.03 -20.53 19.55
CA SER A 47 -18.40 -20.20 19.89
C SER A 47 -18.87 -18.95 19.10
N GLY A 48 -20.03 -18.44 19.47
CA GLY A 48 -20.60 -17.23 18.92
C GLY A 48 -21.53 -17.47 17.73
N ARG A 49 -22.25 -16.42 17.37
CA ARG A 49 -23.28 -16.46 16.33
C ARG A 49 -22.71 -16.83 14.96
N LEU A 50 -21.57 -16.25 14.63
CA LEU A 50 -20.90 -16.48 13.34
C LEU A 50 -20.44 -17.95 13.22
N TYR A 51 -19.83 -18.51 14.28
CA TYR A 51 -19.42 -19.91 14.32
C TYR A 51 -20.61 -20.85 14.18
N ASN A 52 -21.68 -20.64 14.98
CA ASN A 52 -22.87 -21.49 15.02
C ASN A 52 -23.69 -21.45 13.71
N ALA A 53 -23.49 -20.44 12.88
CA ALA A 53 -24.19 -20.33 11.59
C ALA A 53 -23.66 -21.31 10.54
N HIS A 54 -22.47 -21.87 10.71
CA HIS A 54 -21.84 -22.81 9.78
C HIS A 54 -21.93 -22.36 8.31
N LEU A 55 -21.60 -21.11 8.03
CA LEU A 55 -21.68 -20.56 6.69
C LEU A 55 -20.80 -21.33 5.70
N SER A 56 -21.29 -21.61 4.51
CA SER A 56 -20.43 -22.12 3.46
C SER A 56 -19.39 -21.05 3.05
N LYS A 57 -18.25 -21.48 2.48
CA LYS A 57 -17.21 -20.56 1.95
C LYS A 57 -17.80 -19.48 1.03
N SER A 58 -18.76 -19.85 0.19
CA SER A 58 -19.45 -18.91 -0.71
C SER A 58 -20.29 -17.90 0.08
N ALA A 59 -21.06 -18.35 1.06
CA ALA A 59 -21.90 -17.46 1.88
C ALA A 59 -21.04 -16.48 2.68
N ALA A 60 -20.01 -16.96 3.38
CA ALA A 60 -19.06 -16.13 4.11
C ALA A 60 -18.40 -15.07 3.21
N THR A 61 -17.96 -15.49 2.00
CA THR A 61 -17.39 -14.58 1.01
C THR A 61 -18.35 -13.47 0.59
N HIS A 62 -19.63 -13.78 0.39
CA HIS A 62 -20.64 -12.78 0.06
C HIS A 62 -20.90 -11.81 1.21
N VAL A 63 -20.94 -12.30 2.46
CA VAL A 63 -21.09 -11.48 3.67
C VAL A 63 -19.93 -10.47 3.77
N ILE A 64 -18.68 -10.96 3.66
CA ILE A 64 -17.47 -10.13 3.71
C ILE A 64 -17.48 -9.06 2.60
N LYS A 65 -17.72 -9.48 1.36
CA LYS A 65 -17.76 -8.53 0.23
C LYS A 65 -18.88 -7.50 0.37
N ALA A 66 -20.02 -7.86 0.97
CA ALA A 66 -21.12 -6.93 1.21
C ALA A 66 -20.76 -5.85 2.24
N PHE A 67 -20.02 -6.21 3.29
CA PHE A 67 -19.48 -5.24 4.26
C PHE A 67 -18.50 -4.28 3.56
N CYS A 68 -17.49 -4.82 2.91
CA CYS A 68 -16.45 -4.02 2.24
C CYS A 68 -17.05 -3.08 1.18
N ALA A 69 -17.97 -3.56 0.35
CA ALA A 69 -18.64 -2.73 -0.66
C ALA A 69 -19.49 -1.61 -0.03
N ALA A 70 -20.15 -1.88 1.10
CA ALA A 70 -20.92 -0.87 1.82
C ALA A 70 -20.01 0.21 2.43
N VAL A 71 -18.84 -0.17 2.97
CA VAL A 71 -17.78 0.74 3.43
C VAL A 71 -17.27 1.61 2.27
N GLU A 72 -16.97 1.01 1.12
CA GLU A 72 -16.50 1.74 -0.07
C GLU A 72 -17.54 2.73 -0.61
N SER A 73 -18.83 2.40 -0.54
CA SER A 73 -19.90 3.31 -0.94
C SER A 73 -19.92 4.62 -0.12
N LYS A 74 -19.23 4.65 1.01
CA LYS A 74 -19.07 5.81 1.89
C LYS A 74 -17.72 6.53 1.72
N GLY A 75 -16.90 6.09 0.74
CA GLY A 75 -15.61 6.71 0.42
C GLY A 75 -14.43 6.20 1.25
N TYR A 76 -14.61 5.16 2.06
CA TYR A 76 -13.54 4.50 2.79
C TYR A 76 -13.01 3.28 2.02
N VAL A 77 -11.89 2.73 2.45
CA VAL A 77 -11.37 1.46 1.93
C VAL A 77 -11.85 0.32 2.83
N GLY A 78 -12.56 -0.67 2.27
CA GLY A 78 -12.95 -1.87 2.99
C GLY A 78 -11.80 -2.87 3.09
N MET A 79 -11.65 -3.55 4.22
CA MET A 79 -10.65 -4.59 4.48
C MET A 79 -11.26 -5.71 5.33
N ILE A 80 -10.73 -6.93 5.18
CA ILE A 80 -11.05 -8.07 6.05
C ILE A 80 -9.87 -8.38 6.95
N TYR A 81 -10.13 -8.62 8.24
CA TYR A 81 -9.23 -9.29 9.17
C TYR A 81 -9.80 -10.65 9.54
N ALA A 82 -8.96 -11.67 9.51
CA ALA A 82 -9.29 -12.99 10.01
C ALA A 82 -8.01 -13.80 10.32
N SER A 83 -8.14 -14.87 11.10
CA SER A 83 -7.06 -15.82 11.29
C SER A 83 -6.73 -16.55 9.98
N LYS A 84 -5.46 -17.00 9.84
CA LYS A 84 -5.04 -17.79 8.67
C LYS A 84 -5.97 -18.96 8.40
N THR A 85 -6.39 -19.69 9.46
CA THR A 85 -7.30 -20.84 9.34
C THR A 85 -8.63 -20.42 8.72
N VAL A 86 -9.27 -19.38 9.26
CA VAL A 86 -10.53 -18.86 8.73
C VAL A 86 -10.38 -18.37 7.29
N ILE A 87 -9.28 -17.70 6.95
CA ILE A 87 -8.98 -17.26 5.57
C ILE A 87 -8.88 -18.46 4.63
N THR A 88 -8.23 -19.53 5.04
CA THR A 88 -7.99 -20.70 4.19
C THR A 88 -9.22 -21.60 4.08
N ASP A 89 -9.91 -21.84 5.21
CA ASP A 89 -10.89 -22.89 5.34
C ASP A 89 -12.34 -22.42 5.23
N ASP A 90 -12.63 -21.15 5.55
CA ASP A 90 -14.02 -20.69 5.69
C ASP A 90 -14.44 -19.64 4.67
N MET A 91 -13.54 -19.17 3.78
CA MET A 91 -13.87 -18.21 2.72
C MET A 91 -13.13 -18.47 1.41
N ASN A 92 -13.62 -17.89 0.31
CA ASN A 92 -12.90 -17.85 -0.97
C ASN A 92 -11.90 -16.69 -1.00
N ALA A 93 -10.81 -16.84 -0.25
CA ALA A 93 -9.85 -15.78 0.00
C ALA A 93 -9.25 -15.18 -1.28
N SER A 94 -8.97 -16.00 -2.31
CA SER A 94 -8.48 -15.52 -3.60
C SER A 94 -9.48 -14.59 -4.29
N SER A 95 -10.78 -14.87 -4.16
CA SER A 95 -11.84 -14.00 -4.70
C SER A 95 -11.97 -12.68 -3.92
N ILE A 96 -11.74 -12.70 -2.61
CA ILE A 96 -11.71 -11.49 -1.78
C ILE A 96 -10.49 -10.65 -2.13
N ALA A 97 -9.30 -11.25 -2.22
CA ALA A 97 -8.02 -10.58 -2.50
C ALA A 97 -7.95 -9.88 -3.87
N GLN A 98 -8.86 -10.20 -4.80
CA GLN A 98 -9.00 -9.48 -6.07
C GLN A 98 -9.59 -8.08 -5.91
N SER A 99 -10.40 -7.86 -4.88
CA SER A 99 -11.15 -6.62 -4.68
C SER A 99 -10.76 -5.88 -3.40
N TYR A 100 -10.44 -6.62 -2.33
CA TYR A 100 -10.24 -6.08 -1.00
C TYR A 100 -8.92 -6.54 -0.39
N PRO A 101 -8.21 -5.67 0.36
CA PRO A 101 -7.07 -6.06 1.14
C PRO A 101 -7.47 -7.04 2.25
N ILE A 102 -6.55 -7.93 2.58
CA ILE A 102 -6.68 -8.91 3.66
C ILE A 102 -5.63 -8.59 4.73
N TRP A 103 -6.03 -8.68 6.00
CA TRP A 103 -5.17 -8.64 7.16
C TRP A 103 -5.19 -10.03 7.81
N ASN A 104 -4.08 -10.74 7.64
CA ASN A 104 -3.88 -12.11 8.14
C ASN A 104 -3.45 -12.10 9.60
N ALA A 105 -4.14 -12.80 10.47
CA ALA A 105 -3.65 -13.13 11.82
C ALA A 105 -3.06 -14.54 11.82
N GLN A 106 -1.76 -14.59 12.08
CA GLN A 106 -1.01 -15.83 12.21
C GLN A 106 0.18 -15.60 13.13
N TYR A 107 0.11 -16.04 14.37
CA TYR A 107 1.12 -15.81 15.40
C TYR A 107 2.29 -16.78 15.25
N ASN A 108 3.21 -16.41 14.36
CA ASN A 108 4.39 -17.17 13.96
C ASN A 108 5.55 -16.26 13.61
N ASP A 109 6.75 -16.83 13.51
CA ASP A 109 7.96 -16.12 13.05
C ASP A 109 7.98 -15.93 11.53
N THR A 110 7.12 -16.65 10.81
CA THR A 110 7.05 -16.60 9.34
C THR A 110 5.60 -16.57 8.88
N ASP A 111 5.30 -15.64 7.99
CA ASP A 111 4.02 -15.61 7.30
C ASP A 111 3.95 -16.73 6.24
N THR A 112 2.98 -17.62 6.39
CA THR A 112 2.80 -18.77 5.50
C THR A 112 1.48 -18.73 4.73
N LEU A 113 0.72 -17.60 4.78
CA LEU A 113 -0.46 -17.42 3.96
C LEU A 113 -0.07 -17.18 2.50
N THR A 114 -0.51 -18.07 1.61
CA THR A 114 -0.18 -17.98 0.17
C THR A 114 -1.06 -17.02 -0.62
N VAL A 115 -2.22 -16.66 -0.07
CA VAL A 115 -3.13 -15.69 -0.69
C VAL A 115 -2.55 -14.28 -0.53
N LYS A 116 -2.65 -13.46 -1.59
CA LYS A 116 -2.24 -12.05 -1.53
C LYS A 116 -2.95 -11.34 -0.38
N HIS A 117 -2.18 -10.72 0.50
CA HIS A 117 -2.68 -9.95 1.63
C HIS A 117 -1.81 -8.71 1.87
N SER A 118 -2.30 -7.78 2.69
CA SER A 118 -1.67 -6.45 2.86
C SER A 118 -1.10 -6.26 4.26
N TYR A 119 -1.58 -7.01 5.24
CA TYR A 119 -1.11 -6.96 6.62
C TYR A 119 -0.99 -8.37 7.20
N TRP A 120 -0.04 -8.53 8.10
CA TRP A 120 0.17 -9.73 8.89
C TRP A 120 0.34 -9.36 10.35
N GLN A 121 -0.61 -9.81 11.20
CA GLN A 121 -0.48 -9.78 12.65
C GLN A 121 0.30 -11.03 13.07
N TYR A 122 1.53 -10.81 13.50
CA TYR A 122 2.45 -11.92 13.81
C TYR A 122 2.53 -12.25 15.28
N SER A 123 1.97 -11.41 16.16
CA SER A 123 1.95 -11.61 17.61
C SER A 123 0.83 -10.80 18.25
N ASP A 124 0.25 -11.35 19.30
CA ASP A 124 -0.71 -10.72 20.22
C ASP A 124 -0.10 -10.43 21.60
N VAL A 125 1.18 -10.79 21.81
CA VAL A 125 1.91 -10.66 23.07
C VAL A 125 3.13 -9.75 22.98
N GLY A 126 3.16 -8.86 21.99
CA GLY A 126 4.24 -7.93 21.77
C GLY A 126 4.44 -6.95 22.94
N LYS A 127 5.65 -6.42 23.05
CA LYS A 127 6.00 -5.42 24.06
C LYS A 127 6.43 -4.14 23.38
N VAL A 128 5.75 -3.05 23.72
CA VAL A 128 6.08 -1.70 23.22
C VAL A 128 6.45 -0.81 24.40
N SER A 129 7.56 -0.12 24.29
CA SER A 129 8.01 0.80 25.36
C SER A 129 6.94 1.85 25.67
N GLY A 130 6.58 2.00 26.93
CA GLY A 130 5.53 2.91 27.40
C GLY A 130 4.11 2.29 27.41
N ILE A 131 3.94 1.05 26.96
CA ILE A 131 2.67 0.30 27.06
C ILE A 131 2.88 -0.89 28.01
N SER A 132 2.07 -0.95 29.06
CA SER A 132 2.20 -1.99 30.10
C SER A 132 1.61 -3.34 29.70
N ASN A 133 0.60 -3.33 28.84
CA ASN A 133 -0.11 -4.51 28.40
C ASN A 133 0.54 -5.14 27.15
N ALA A 134 0.23 -6.40 26.88
CA ALA A 134 0.52 -7.04 25.60
C ALA A 134 -0.10 -6.24 24.45
N THR A 135 0.60 -6.21 23.33
CA THR A 135 0.22 -5.39 22.18
C THR A 135 0.29 -6.23 20.92
N ASP A 136 -0.71 -6.11 20.07
CA ASP A 136 -0.72 -6.74 18.76
C ASP A 136 0.37 -6.13 17.86
N MET A 137 1.19 -7.02 17.31
CA MET A 137 2.30 -6.63 16.45
C MET A 137 2.02 -7.00 15.00
N ASN A 138 2.26 -6.05 14.12
CA ASN A 138 1.86 -6.19 12.72
C ASN A 138 2.96 -5.78 11.74
N PHE A 139 3.04 -6.50 10.63
CA PHE A 139 3.69 -6.05 9.40
C PHE A 139 2.65 -5.53 8.41
N ARG A 140 2.98 -4.45 7.71
CA ARG A 140 2.28 -4.01 6.51
C ARG A 140 3.14 -4.29 5.29
N TYR A 141 2.61 -5.04 4.33
CA TYR A 141 3.26 -5.26 3.05
C TYR A 141 3.00 -4.07 2.12
N VAL A 142 4.02 -3.28 1.89
CA VAL A 142 3.95 -2.13 0.97
C VAL A 142 4.64 -2.52 -0.32
N LYS A 143 3.88 -2.57 -1.40
CA LYS A 143 4.45 -2.77 -2.72
C LYS A 143 5.29 -1.54 -3.09
N SER A 144 6.52 -1.76 -3.53
CA SER A 144 7.35 -0.66 -4.04
C SER A 144 6.69 0.03 -5.24
N PRO A 145 6.88 1.35 -5.43
CA PRO A 145 6.36 2.05 -6.60
C PRO A 145 6.81 1.41 -7.92
N ALA A 146 5.94 1.42 -8.92
CA ALA A 146 6.30 1.02 -10.27
C ALA A 146 7.39 1.97 -10.84
N ALA A 147 8.07 1.54 -11.89
CA ALA A 147 8.96 2.43 -12.63
C ALA A 147 8.16 3.54 -13.33
N PRO A 148 8.59 4.82 -13.29
CA PRO A 148 8.04 5.84 -14.17
C PRO A 148 8.27 5.47 -15.63
N SER A 149 7.25 5.67 -16.46
CA SER A 149 7.39 5.53 -17.92
C SER A 149 7.62 6.88 -18.58
N SER A 150 8.00 6.86 -19.87
CA SER A 150 8.12 8.05 -20.72
C SER A 150 9.05 9.13 -20.15
N LEU A 151 10.18 8.73 -19.52
CA LEU A 151 11.20 9.69 -19.14
C LEU A 151 11.83 10.27 -20.40
N THR A 152 11.72 11.60 -20.56
CA THR A 152 12.22 12.34 -21.74
C THR A 152 12.79 13.69 -21.34
N GLN A 153 13.70 14.21 -22.16
CA GLN A 153 14.08 15.63 -22.13
C GLN A 153 12.96 16.45 -22.76
N SER A 154 12.42 17.40 -22.03
CA SER A 154 11.36 18.31 -22.52
C SER A 154 11.87 19.69 -22.91
N ALA A 155 13.01 20.13 -22.34
CA ALA A 155 13.69 21.38 -22.65
C ALA A 155 15.16 21.31 -22.28
N CYS A 156 15.98 22.20 -22.86
CA CYS A 156 17.37 22.39 -22.48
C CYS A 156 17.84 23.84 -22.79
N THR A 157 18.96 24.19 -22.14
CA THR A 157 19.80 25.35 -22.48
C THR A 157 21.24 24.86 -22.63
N ASP A 158 22.19 25.77 -22.72
CA ASP A 158 23.64 25.50 -22.67
C ASP A 158 24.07 24.82 -21.35
N SER A 159 23.36 25.10 -20.25
CA SER A 159 23.74 24.71 -18.89
C SER A 159 22.64 23.97 -18.13
N THR A 160 21.50 23.67 -18.74
CA THR A 160 20.39 22.97 -18.09
C THR A 160 19.75 21.91 -18.98
N ILE A 161 19.20 20.86 -18.35
CA ILE A 161 18.32 19.86 -18.97
C ILE A 161 17.07 19.73 -18.12
N THR A 162 15.89 19.91 -18.73
CA THR A 162 14.61 19.66 -18.09
C THR A 162 14.06 18.32 -18.52
N LEU A 163 13.75 17.47 -17.54
CA LEU A 163 13.21 16.13 -17.70
C LEU A 163 11.73 16.12 -17.34
N THR A 164 10.97 15.26 -18.02
CA THR A 164 9.58 14.94 -17.69
C THR A 164 9.35 13.44 -17.73
N TRP A 165 8.36 12.95 -16.97
CA TRP A 165 7.99 11.52 -16.89
C TRP A 165 6.53 11.33 -16.56
N THR A 166 6.02 10.10 -16.72
CA THR A 166 4.63 9.77 -16.37
C THR A 166 4.45 9.67 -14.85
N LYS A 167 3.39 10.29 -14.35
CA LYS A 167 3.01 10.25 -12.93
C LYS A 167 2.83 8.83 -12.43
N ILE A 168 3.37 8.54 -11.23
CA ILE A 168 3.04 7.36 -10.42
C ILE A 168 2.11 7.82 -9.29
N PRO A 169 0.92 7.21 -9.13
CA PRO A 169 0.02 7.55 -8.03
C PRO A 169 0.67 7.33 -6.66
N GLU A 170 0.27 8.16 -5.69
CA GLU A 170 0.56 7.97 -4.25
C GLU A 170 2.03 8.02 -3.83
N VAL A 171 2.99 8.22 -4.72
CA VAL A 171 4.39 8.39 -4.30
C VAL A 171 4.56 9.68 -3.50
N TYR A 172 5.44 9.63 -2.51
CA TYR A 172 5.81 10.83 -1.74
C TYR A 172 6.63 11.80 -2.59
N ALA A 173 7.56 11.27 -3.39
CA ALA A 173 8.41 12.05 -4.26
C ALA A 173 9.12 11.15 -5.29
N TYR A 174 9.82 11.78 -6.23
CA TYR A 174 10.70 11.12 -7.19
C TYR A 174 12.16 11.46 -6.90
N GLN A 175 13.02 10.47 -6.99
CA GLN A 175 14.48 10.63 -7.00
C GLN A 175 14.97 10.62 -8.44
N ILE A 176 15.70 11.65 -8.81
CA ILE A 176 16.36 11.78 -10.11
C ILE A 176 17.85 11.50 -9.92
N VAL A 177 18.39 10.58 -10.75
CA VAL A 177 19.78 10.24 -10.75
C VAL A 177 20.38 10.49 -12.14
N ARG A 178 21.65 10.91 -12.17
CA ARG A 178 22.46 11.11 -13.38
C ARG A 178 23.68 10.19 -13.31
N TYR A 179 24.02 9.62 -14.45
CA TYR A 179 25.23 8.81 -14.56
C TYR A 179 26.48 9.71 -14.44
N ASP A 180 27.37 9.32 -13.56
CA ASP A 180 28.68 9.94 -13.36
C ASP A 180 29.75 9.01 -13.93
N SER A 181 30.36 9.42 -15.03
CA SER A 181 31.38 8.60 -15.72
C SER A 181 32.70 8.54 -14.96
N SER A 182 32.96 9.43 -14.01
CA SER A 182 34.17 9.38 -13.19
C SER A 182 34.08 8.35 -12.07
N GLU A 183 32.87 8.08 -11.60
CA GLU A 183 32.61 7.11 -10.53
C GLU A 183 31.95 5.82 -11.06
N ASP A 184 31.68 5.73 -12.36
CA ASP A 184 31.00 4.61 -13.03
C ASP A 184 29.67 4.22 -12.34
N LYS A 185 28.91 5.19 -11.91
CA LYS A 185 27.64 4.98 -11.19
C LYS A 185 26.62 6.10 -11.38
N TYR A 186 25.37 5.81 -11.03
CA TYR A 186 24.33 6.82 -10.96
C TYR A 186 24.37 7.55 -9.62
N VAL A 187 24.45 8.89 -9.66
CA VAL A 187 24.43 9.78 -8.49
C VAL A 187 23.12 10.57 -8.44
N SER A 188 22.62 10.81 -7.23
CA SER A 188 21.38 11.58 -7.05
C SER A 188 21.63 13.06 -7.34
N VAL A 189 20.89 13.62 -8.30
CA VAL A 189 20.96 15.06 -8.68
C VAL A 189 19.76 15.84 -8.20
N GLY A 190 18.69 15.19 -7.74
CA GLY A 190 17.55 15.89 -7.18
C GLY A 190 16.40 15.04 -6.72
N ILE A 191 15.45 15.72 -6.06
CA ILE A 191 14.20 15.16 -5.56
C ILE A 191 13.05 16.06 -6.03
N ALA A 192 12.08 15.48 -6.75
CA ALA A 192 10.82 16.13 -7.10
C ALA A 192 9.73 15.70 -6.12
N LYS A 193 9.29 16.59 -5.21
CA LYS A 193 8.34 16.28 -4.13
C LYS A 193 6.89 16.31 -4.63
N GLY A 194 6.13 15.31 -4.19
CA GLY A 194 4.71 15.13 -4.53
C GLY A 194 4.51 14.30 -5.79
N ALA A 195 3.48 13.43 -5.76
CA ALA A 195 3.15 12.54 -6.89
C ALA A 195 2.82 13.30 -8.19
N GLY A 196 2.32 14.52 -8.10
CA GLY A 196 1.99 15.38 -9.24
C GLY A 196 3.18 16.11 -9.86
N THR A 197 4.34 16.15 -9.19
CA THR A 197 5.54 16.84 -9.69
C THR A 197 6.32 15.89 -10.59
N THR A 198 6.04 15.95 -11.89
CA THR A 198 6.59 15.05 -12.92
C THR A 198 7.62 15.73 -13.82
N THR A 199 8.25 16.77 -13.34
CA THR A 199 9.30 17.51 -14.04
C THR A 199 10.45 17.84 -13.08
N PHE A 200 11.66 17.90 -13.62
CA PHE A 200 12.86 18.30 -12.89
C PHE A 200 13.86 18.96 -13.86
N THR A 201 14.50 20.04 -13.43
CA THR A 201 15.55 20.71 -14.20
C THR A 201 16.90 20.50 -13.51
N ASP A 202 17.78 19.76 -14.16
CA ASP A 202 19.19 19.66 -13.79
C ASP A 202 19.94 20.89 -14.29
N LYS A 203 20.85 21.41 -13.46
CA LYS A 203 21.53 22.70 -13.68
C LYS A 203 23.05 22.54 -13.57
N ASN A 204 23.77 23.58 -13.97
CA ASN A 204 25.22 23.65 -13.93
C ASN A 204 25.88 22.55 -14.78
N LEU A 205 25.29 22.27 -15.92
CA LEU A 205 25.80 21.32 -16.90
C LEU A 205 26.78 22.03 -17.85
N GLN A 206 27.61 21.27 -18.51
CA GLN A 206 28.49 21.78 -19.56
C GLN A 206 27.73 21.82 -20.90
N ASP A 207 28.00 22.81 -21.71
CA ASP A 207 27.43 23.00 -23.04
C ASP A 207 27.77 21.88 -24.01
N GLY A 208 26.86 21.55 -24.92
CA GLY A 208 27.02 20.52 -25.94
C GLY A 208 27.25 19.12 -25.45
N LYS A 209 27.07 18.82 -24.14
CA LYS A 209 27.32 17.50 -23.55
C LYS A 209 26.06 16.66 -23.38
N LYS A 210 26.27 15.34 -23.49
CA LYS A 210 25.25 14.31 -23.22
C LYS A 210 25.28 13.89 -21.75
N TYR A 211 24.10 13.75 -21.17
CA TYR A 211 23.90 13.29 -19.80
C TYR A 211 22.82 12.21 -19.78
N THR A 212 23.06 11.12 -19.05
CA THR A 212 22.13 10.00 -18.94
C THR A 212 21.46 9.99 -17.58
N TYR A 213 20.12 9.90 -17.57
CA TYR A 213 19.29 10.00 -16.37
C TYR A 213 18.41 8.78 -16.18
N LYS A 214 18.05 8.53 -14.93
CA LYS A 214 16.97 7.63 -14.50
C LYS A 214 16.15 8.33 -13.41
N VAL A 215 14.88 7.95 -13.29
CA VAL A 215 13.97 8.45 -12.26
C VAL A 215 13.27 7.27 -11.59
N ARG A 216 13.05 7.34 -10.28
CA ARG A 216 12.19 6.40 -9.54
C ARG A 216 11.33 7.13 -8.53
N GLY A 217 10.11 6.63 -8.31
CA GLY A 217 9.27 7.06 -7.20
C GLY A 217 9.69 6.41 -5.89
N TYR A 218 9.31 7.01 -4.76
CA TYR A 218 9.41 6.36 -3.46
C TYR A 218 8.27 6.75 -2.51
N TYR A 219 7.91 5.82 -1.61
CA TYR A 219 7.07 6.09 -0.45
C TYR A 219 7.93 6.49 0.72
N LYS A 220 7.46 7.43 1.54
CA LYS A 220 8.11 7.81 2.80
C LYS A 220 7.37 7.15 3.95
N LEU A 221 8.07 6.37 4.75
CA LEU A 221 7.58 5.76 5.98
C LEU A 221 8.26 6.41 7.19
N SER A 222 7.73 6.18 8.37
CA SER A 222 8.38 6.57 9.64
C SER A 222 9.75 5.89 9.81
N SER A 223 9.89 4.65 9.30
CA SER A 223 11.11 3.85 9.34
C SER A 223 12.11 4.12 8.20
N GLY A 224 11.78 4.98 7.23
CA GLY A 224 12.64 5.23 6.06
C GLY A 224 11.87 5.40 4.76
N ALA A 225 12.49 5.07 3.64
CA ALA A 225 11.89 5.17 2.30
C ALA A 225 11.86 3.81 1.60
N ILE A 226 10.75 3.51 0.92
CA ILE A 226 10.63 2.38 0.01
C ILE A 226 10.73 2.90 -1.42
N TYR A 227 11.85 2.62 -2.05
CA TYR A 227 12.13 3.04 -3.41
C TYR A 227 11.54 2.06 -4.42
N GLY A 228 10.97 2.62 -5.50
CA GLY A 228 10.53 1.88 -6.67
C GLY A 228 11.68 1.52 -7.61
N THR A 229 11.32 0.79 -8.67
CA THR A 229 12.23 0.51 -9.78
C THR A 229 12.52 1.79 -10.55
N TYR A 230 13.74 1.95 -11.03
CA TYR A 230 14.09 3.04 -11.93
C TYR A 230 13.38 2.93 -13.28
N SER A 231 13.12 4.07 -13.91
CA SER A 231 12.73 4.18 -15.32
C SER A 231 13.78 3.56 -16.24
N ALA A 232 13.43 3.36 -17.51
CA ALA A 232 14.43 3.26 -18.57
C ALA A 232 15.34 4.52 -18.58
N GLU A 233 16.51 4.38 -19.17
CA GLU A 233 17.45 5.49 -19.34
C GLU A 233 16.90 6.54 -20.31
N CYS A 234 17.17 7.81 -20.00
CA CYS A 234 16.95 8.93 -20.90
C CYS A 234 18.28 9.66 -21.07
N THR A 235 18.72 9.84 -22.32
CA THR A 235 19.86 10.69 -22.63
C THR A 235 19.37 12.07 -23.04
N GLY A 236 19.75 13.08 -22.28
CA GLY A 236 19.56 14.49 -22.61
C GLY A 236 20.85 15.12 -23.11
N ILE A 237 20.72 16.20 -23.87
CA ILE A 237 21.83 16.97 -24.41
C ILE A 237 21.62 18.46 -24.18
N THR A 238 22.64 19.17 -23.72
CA THR A 238 22.66 20.63 -23.63
C THR A 238 22.91 21.27 -25.00
N ILE A 239 22.48 22.49 -25.18
CA ILE A 239 22.77 23.25 -26.41
C ILE A 239 24.26 23.58 -26.42
N ALA A 240 24.92 23.39 -27.56
CA ALA A 240 26.28 23.87 -27.74
C ALA A 240 26.27 25.39 -28.11
N ASP A 241 27.10 26.16 -27.44
CA ASP A 241 27.36 27.53 -27.92
C ASP A 241 28.03 27.47 -29.30
N THR A 242 27.35 28.03 -30.30
CA THR A 242 27.97 28.28 -31.62
C THR A 242 28.73 29.57 -31.53
N ILE A 243 30.06 29.48 -31.56
CA ILE A 243 30.95 30.62 -31.74
C ILE A 243 30.83 31.14 -33.17
#